data_2734710e1715f9c468f12664610c48b1
#
_entry.id   2734710e1715f9c468f12664610c48b1
#
_cell.length_a   1.000
_cell.length_b   1.000
_cell.length_c   1.000
_cell.angle_alpha   90.00
_cell.angle_beta   90.00
_cell.angle_gamma   90.00
#
_symmetry.space_group_name_H-M   'P 1'
#
loop_
_entity.id
_entity.type
_entity.pdbx_description
1 polymer ?
#
loop_
_entity_poly.entity_id
_entity_poly.type
_entity_poly.pdbx_seq_one_letter_code
_entity_poly.pdbx_strand_id
1 'polypeptide(L)'
;ATGEEISAEDLGGGDLHGRKSGVVDHVAENDEHALTIVRDIISHLGGACSPAQAGAQTSSGWTPACAGAREPRPPKFDTEELYGVIPDDVRAPYDVHEVIARLVDGSEFHEFKALYGTTLVCGFAHIWGMPVAILANNGVLFSESAVKGAHFIELACQRRIPLLFLQNISGFMVGGKYEAEGIAKHGAKLVTAVATASVPKITVLIGGSFGAGNYGMCGRAYSPRFLFTWPNARISVMGGEQAASVLATVHRDAATWTPEEAEAFKAPIRQKYEDEGNPYYATSRLWDDGIIDPAQTRDVLGLAFAAALNAPVEEAPRFGVFRM
;
A
#
# COMPACT_ATOMS: atom_id res chain seq x y z
N ALA A 1 25.45 13.74 -29.63
CA ALA A 1 25.47 15.14 -29.20
C ALA A 1 26.50 15.38 -28.07
N THR A 2 26.70 14.41 -27.20
CA THR A 2 27.64 14.47 -26.05
C THR A 2 28.98 13.79 -26.35
N GLY A 3 29.06 12.96 -27.39
CA GLY A 3 30.22 12.13 -27.71
C GLY A 3 30.34 10.88 -26.82
N GLU A 4 29.29 10.56 -26.06
CA GLU A 4 29.24 9.37 -25.22
C GLU A 4 29.04 8.11 -26.07
N GLU A 5 29.85 7.10 -25.82
CA GLU A 5 29.70 5.78 -26.46
C GLU A 5 28.77 4.93 -25.56
N ILE A 6 27.52 4.76 -25.98
CA ILE A 6 26.50 4.02 -25.26
C ILE A 6 25.67 3.18 -26.24
N SER A 7 25.24 1.99 -25.83
CA SER A 7 24.32 1.19 -26.62
C SER A 7 22.93 1.81 -26.71
N ALA A 8 22.15 1.48 -27.74
CA ALA A 8 20.77 1.96 -27.87
C ALA A 8 19.89 1.50 -26.68
N GLU A 9 20.12 0.26 -26.19
CA GLU A 9 19.40 -0.30 -25.04
C GLU A 9 19.77 0.40 -23.72
N ASP A 10 21.04 0.72 -23.51
CA ASP A 10 21.45 1.43 -22.29
C ASP A 10 21.04 2.91 -22.32
N LEU A 11 20.91 3.51 -23.51
CA LEU A 11 20.48 4.90 -23.67
C LEU A 11 18.97 5.09 -23.49
N GLY A 12 18.15 4.15 -23.99
CA GLY A 12 16.70 4.32 -24.03
C GLY A 12 15.92 3.03 -24.27
N GLY A 13 16.48 1.88 -23.91
CA GLY A 13 15.82 0.59 -24.07
C GLY A 13 14.69 0.34 -23.07
N GLY A 14 13.92 -0.73 -23.34
CA GLY A 14 12.78 -1.13 -22.53
C GLY A 14 13.13 -1.40 -21.08
N ASP A 15 14.26 -2.03 -20.82
CA ASP A 15 14.74 -2.31 -19.45
C ASP A 15 15.13 -1.04 -18.69
N LEU A 16 15.80 -0.09 -19.33
CA LEU A 16 16.12 1.20 -18.70
C LEU A 16 14.84 1.91 -18.25
N HIS A 17 13.88 2.04 -19.16
CA HIS A 17 12.65 2.79 -18.91
C HIS A 17 11.65 2.03 -18.04
N GLY A 18 11.65 0.71 -18.07
CA GLY A 18 10.80 -0.11 -17.22
C GLY A 18 11.31 -0.22 -15.77
N ARG A 19 12.64 -0.23 -15.56
CA ARG A 19 13.24 -0.52 -14.23
C ARG A 19 13.82 0.71 -13.52
N LYS A 20 14.41 1.66 -14.28
CA LYS A 20 15.14 2.79 -13.70
C LYS A 20 14.40 4.11 -13.82
N SER A 21 13.94 4.50 -14.99
CA SER A 21 13.26 5.79 -15.17
C SER A 21 11.77 5.73 -14.85
N GLY A 22 11.14 4.55 -14.91
CA GLY A 22 9.73 4.37 -14.65
C GLY A 22 8.79 5.03 -15.66
N VAL A 23 9.29 5.40 -16.84
CA VAL A 23 8.47 5.97 -17.92
C VAL A 23 7.53 4.92 -18.51
N VAL A 24 8.00 3.68 -18.63
CA VAL A 24 7.26 2.55 -19.19
C VAL A 24 6.45 1.88 -18.09
N ASP A 25 5.16 1.62 -18.34
CA ASP A 25 4.28 0.95 -17.38
C ASP A 25 4.41 -0.57 -17.43
N HIS A 26 4.58 -1.14 -18.64
CA HIS A 26 4.70 -2.58 -18.87
C HIS A 26 5.83 -2.87 -19.85
N VAL A 27 6.60 -3.90 -19.59
CA VAL A 27 7.63 -4.42 -20.51
C VAL A 27 7.20 -5.81 -20.95
N ALA A 28 7.03 -6.01 -22.26
CA ALA A 28 6.69 -7.30 -22.84
C ALA A 28 7.95 -8.02 -23.33
N GLU A 29 8.00 -9.33 -23.15
CA GLU A 29 9.10 -10.18 -23.62
C GLU A 29 9.05 -10.42 -25.13
N ASN A 30 7.85 -10.39 -25.71
CA ASN A 30 7.58 -10.62 -27.14
C ASN A 30 6.20 -10.06 -27.51
N ASP A 31 5.85 -10.13 -28.81
CA ASP A 31 4.58 -9.61 -29.34
C ASP A 31 3.35 -10.30 -28.74
N GLU A 32 3.41 -11.61 -28.51
CA GLU A 32 2.31 -12.38 -27.92
C GLU A 32 2.07 -11.94 -26.47
N HIS A 33 3.15 -11.76 -25.70
CA HIS A 33 3.07 -11.21 -24.35
C HIS A 33 2.52 -9.78 -24.34
N ALA A 34 2.94 -8.92 -25.28
CA ALA A 34 2.39 -7.56 -25.42
C ALA A 34 0.88 -7.57 -25.66
N LEU A 35 0.38 -8.44 -26.55
CA LEU A 35 -1.06 -8.60 -26.79
C LEU A 35 -1.82 -9.11 -25.56
N THR A 36 -1.19 -9.98 -24.79
CA THR A 36 -1.77 -10.49 -23.53
C THR A 36 -1.90 -9.37 -22.50
N ILE A 37 -0.87 -8.57 -22.31
CA ILE A 37 -0.88 -7.38 -21.44
C ILE A 37 -2.00 -6.42 -21.87
N VAL A 38 -2.11 -6.11 -23.18
CA VAL A 38 -3.16 -5.20 -23.69
C VAL A 38 -4.57 -5.75 -23.43
N ARG A 39 -4.80 -7.04 -23.64
CA ARG A 39 -6.10 -7.67 -23.33
C ARG A 39 -6.43 -7.59 -21.85
N ASP A 40 -5.45 -7.79 -20.98
CA ASP A 40 -5.61 -7.69 -19.54
C ASP A 40 -5.94 -6.24 -19.12
N ILE A 41 -5.20 -5.26 -19.62
CA ILE A 41 -5.50 -3.83 -19.41
C ILE A 41 -6.94 -3.51 -19.82
N ILE A 42 -7.36 -3.90 -21.03
CA ILE A 42 -8.71 -3.63 -21.53
C ILE A 42 -9.75 -4.32 -20.66
N SER A 43 -9.48 -5.52 -20.19
CA SER A 43 -10.39 -6.23 -19.28
C SER A 43 -10.67 -5.46 -17.98
N HIS A 44 -9.72 -4.66 -17.52
CA HIS A 44 -9.84 -3.84 -16.31
C HIS A 44 -10.34 -2.40 -16.57
N LEU A 45 -10.54 -2.01 -17.84
CA LEU A 45 -11.06 -0.68 -18.20
C LEU A 45 -12.60 -0.53 -18.03
N GLY A 46 -13.27 -1.47 -17.40
CA GLY A 46 -14.70 -1.38 -17.09
C GLY A 46 -15.07 -0.04 -16.45
N GLY A 47 -16.27 0.48 -16.73
CA GLY A 47 -16.68 1.85 -16.45
C GLY A 47 -16.50 2.33 -14.99
N ALA A 48 -16.56 3.64 -14.80
CA ALA A 48 -16.45 4.27 -13.48
C ALA A 48 -17.56 3.84 -12.52
N CYS A 49 -17.26 3.72 -11.23
CA CYS A 49 -18.29 3.51 -10.21
C CYS A 49 -19.29 4.68 -10.19
N SER A 50 -20.56 4.40 -10.32
CA SER A 50 -21.64 5.38 -10.25
C SER A 50 -22.64 5.00 -9.17
N PRO A 51 -23.05 5.92 -8.28
CA PRO A 51 -24.03 5.65 -7.24
C PRO A 51 -25.43 5.31 -7.77
N ALA A 52 -25.71 5.68 -9.02
CA ALA A 52 -27.05 5.54 -9.61
C ALA A 52 -27.52 4.08 -9.83
N GLN A 53 -26.65 3.11 -9.62
CA GLN A 53 -26.96 1.68 -9.75
C GLN A 53 -26.87 0.92 -8.41
N ALA A 54 -26.73 1.63 -7.29
CA ALA A 54 -26.76 1.05 -5.96
C ALA A 54 -28.16 0.52 -5.64
N GLY A 55 -28.31 -0.78 -5.55
CA GLY A 55 -29.51 -1.37 -4.93
C GLY A 55 -30.51 -2.04 -5.85
N ALA A 56 -30.17 -2.51 -7.03
CA ALA A 56 -31.00 -3.50 -7.72
C ALA A 56 -30.83 -4.87 -7.02
N GLN A 57 -31.76 -5.23 -6.13
CA GLN A 57 -31.91 -6.61 -5.68
C GLN A 57 -32.40 -7.44 -6.86
N THR A 58 -31.53 -8.28 -7.39
CA THR A 58 -31.96 -9.36 -8.28
C THR A 58 -32.32 -10.58 -7.45
N SER A 59 -33.19 -11.44 -7.96
CA SER A 59 -33.67 -12.68 -7.31
C SER A 59 -32.54 -13.68 -6.98
N SER A 60 -31.29 -13.40 -7.30
CA SER A 60 -30.11 -14.25 -7.10
C SER A 60 -29.05 -13.69 -6.14
N GLY A 61 -29.29 -12.54 -5.48
CA GLY A 61 -28.34 -11.97 -4.52
C GLY A 61 -28.02 -10.48 -4.74
N TRP A 62 -27.18 -9.97 -3.88
CA TRP A 62 -26.73 -8.58 -3.89
C TRP A 62 -25.79 -8.32 -5.08
N THR A 63 -26.12 -7.33 -5.92
CA THR A 63 -25.27 -6.92 -7.04
C THR A 63 -24.58 -5.62 -6.68
N PRO A 64 -23.23 -5.53 -6.79
CA PRO A 64 -22.51 -4.29 -6.54
C PRO A 64 -22.95 -3.20 -7.51
N ALA A 65 -23.14 -2.02 -6.96
CA ALA A 65 -23.76 -0.90 -7.65
C ALA A 65 -22.79 0.01 -8.39
N CYS A 66 -21.62 -0.45 -8.78
CA CYS A 66 -20.66 0.38 -9.50
C CYS A 66 -20.42 -0.10 -10.93
N ALA A 67 -20.24 0.86 -11.84
CA ALA A 67 -19.78 0.57 -13.18
C ALA A 67 -18.39 -0.08 -13.13
N GLY A 68 -18.21 -1.18 -13.87
CA GLY A 68 -17.01 -2.02 -13.77
C GLY A 68 -17.15 -3.16 -12.75
N ALA A 69 -18.27 -3.24 -12.01
CA ALA A 69 -18.56 -4.39 -11.17
C ALA A 69 -18.73 -5.66 -12.02
N ARG A 70 -18.24 -6.77 -11.49
CA ARG A 70 -18.32 -8.09 -12.09
C ARG A 70 -19.07 -9.03 -11.16
N GLU A 71 -19.37 -10.22 -11.64
CA GLU A 71 -19.83 -11.28 -10.77
C GLU A 71 -18.70 -11.63 -9.77
N PRO A 72 -18.98 -11.64 -8.45
CA PRO A 72 -18.00 -12.00 -7.45
C PRO A 72 -17.44 -13.41 -7.66
N ARG A 73 -16.14 -13.58 -7.56
CA ARG A 73 -15.47 -14.87 -7.66
C ARG A 73 -14.62 -15.12 -6.42
N PRO A 74 -14.59 -16.32 -5.85
CA PRO A 74 -13.68 -16.63 -4.77
C PRO A 74 -12.23 -16.49 -5.26
N PRO A 75 -11.27 -16.19 -4.38
CA PRO A 75 -9.86 -16.32 -4.69
C PRO A 75 -9.53 -17.77 -5.04
N LYS A 76 -8.44 -18.00 -5.78
CA LYS A 76 -7.94 -19.36 -6.09
C LYS A 76 -7.25 -20.02 -4.88
N PHE A 77 -6.78 -19.19 -3.94
CA PHE A 77 -6.12 -19.62 -2.72
C PHE A 77 -7.02 -19.36 -1.52
N ASP A 78 -7.00 -20.26 -0.55
CA ASP A 78 -7.81 -20.13 0.65
C ASP A 78 -7.32 -18.95 1.51
N THR A 79 -8.26 -18.16 2.04
CA THR A 79 -7.94 -17.05 2.93
C THR A 79 -7.33 -17.51 4.25
N GLU A 80 -7.61 -18.74 4.72
CA GLU A 80 -6.99 -19.31 5.92
C GLU A 80 -5.48 -19.54 5.74
N GLU A 81 -4.98 -19.69 4.51
CA GLU A 81 -3.55 -19.78 4.24
C GLU A 81 -2.77 -18.51 4.64
N LEU A 82 -3.46 -17.38 4.85
CA LEU A 82 -2.84 -16.16 5.38
C LEU A 82 -2.13 -16.37 6.71
N TYR A 83 -2.60 -17.30 7.54
CA TYR A 83 -1.91 -17.65 8.78
C TYR A 83 -0.52 -18.27 8.55
N GLY A 84 -0.30 -18.90 7.40
CA GLY A 84 1.01 -19.45 7.03
C GLY A 84 1.87 -18.49 6.21
N VAL A 85 1.26 -17.50 5.56
CA VAL A 85 1.96 -16.45 4.79
C VAL A 85 2.58 -15.41 5.70
N ILE A 86 1.89 -15.05 6.79
CA ILE A 86 2.31 -14.01 7.73
C ILE A 86 3.29 -14.62 8.73
N PRO A 87 4.55 -14.12 8.78
CA PRO A 87 5.51 -14.61 9.74
C PRO A 87 5.20 -14.18 11.18
N ASP A 88 5.56 -15.01 12.15
CA ASP A 88 5.42 -14.69 13.58
C ASP A 88 6.30 -13.50 13.99
N ASP A 89 7.49 -13.36 13.39
CA ASP A 89 8.35 -12.20 13.59
C ASP A 89 7.93 -11.07 12.62
N VAL A 90 7.38 -10.00 13.16
CA VAL A 90 6.95 -8.80 12.40
C VAL A 90 8.07 -8.15 11.59
N ARG A 91 9.33 -8.50 11.85
CA ARG A 91 10.50 -8.01 11.10
C ARG A 91 10.85 -8.89 9.91
N ALA A 92 10.31 -10.11 9.86
CA ALA A 92 10.57 -11.02 8.76
C ALA A 92 9.81 -10.53 7.52
N PRO A 93 10.50 -10.35 6.38
CA PRO A 93 9.85 -9.94 5.14
C PRO A 93 9.01 -11.09 4.58
N TYR A 94 7.91 -10.75 3.94
CA TYR A 94 7.10 -11.66 3.12
C TYR A 94 6.63 -10.92 1.87
N ASP A 95 6.33 -11.67 0.82
CA ASP A 95 5.83 -11.08 -0.42
C ASP A 95 4.35 -10.72 -0.28
N VAL A 96 4.02 -9.45 -0.41
CA VAL A 96 2.65 -8.96 -0.29
C VAL A 96 1.73 -9.44 -1.42
N HIS A 97 2.27 -9.93 -2.53
CA HIS A 97 1.47 -10.57 -3.59
C HIS A 97 0.73 -11.80 -3.08
N GLU A 98 1.32 -12.53 -2.11
CA GLU A 98 0.67 -13.67 -1.47
C GLU A 98 -0.57 -13.26 -0.68
N VAL A 99 -0.54 -12.09 -0.05
CA VAL A 99 -1.71 -11.51 0.64
C VAL A 99 -2.76 -11.11 -0.41
N ILE A 100 -2.36 -10.35 -1.44
CA ILE A 100 -3.27 -9.89 -2.48
C ILE A 100 -3.98 -11.05 -3.16
N ALA A 101 -3.25 -12.13 -3.50
CA ALA A 101 -3.79 -13.30 -4.17
C ALA A 101 -4.90 -14.02 -3.37
N ARG A 102 -4.91 -13.88 -2.04
CA ARG A 102 -5.92 -14.47 -1.15
C ARG A 102 -7.08 -13.53 -0.84
N LEU A 103 -7.00 -12.27 -1.26
CA LEU A 103 -8.05 -11.29 -1.03
C LEU A 103 -8.89 -10.98 -2.27
N VAL A 104 -8.27 -11.01 -3.46
CA VAL A 104 -8.91 -10.53 -4.68
C VAL A 104 -9.64 -11.62 -5.45
N ASP A 105 -10.65 -11.24 -6.21
CA ASP A 105 -11.49 -12.13 -7.01
C ASP A 105 -10.65 -12.92 -8.02
N GLY A 106 -10.78 -14.25 -7.98
CA GLY A 106 -10.05 -15.17 -8.85
C GLY A 106 -8.52 -15.07 -8.71
N SER A 107 -8.01 -14.42 -7.69
CA SER A 107 -6.59 -14.09 -7.51
C SER A 107 -6.01 -13.32 -8.71
N GLU A 108 -6.86 -12.55 -9.40
CA GLU A 108 -6.49 -11.74 -10.56
C GLU A 108 -6.08 -10.34 -10.11
N PHE A 109 -4.83 -9.99 -10.38
CA PHE A 109 -4.25 -8.70 -10.01
C PHE A 109 -3.47 -8.12 -11.19
N HIS A 110 -3.89 -6.96 -11.69
CA HIS A 110 -3.22 -6.25 -12.76
C HIS A 110 -2.25 -5.23 -12.17
N GLU A 111 -0.97 -5.62 -12.08
CA GLU A 111 0.06 -4.79 -11.47
C GLU A 111 0.52 -3.66 -12.38
N PHE A 112 0.57 -2.46 -11.81
CA PHE A 112 1.06 -1.24 -12.44
C PHE A 112 2.55 -1.08 -12.17
N LYS A 113 3.36 -0.91 -13.22
CA LYS A 113 4.81 -0.71 -13.14
C LYS A 113 5.50 -1.76 -12.24
N ALA A 114 5.25 -3.05 -12.50
CA ALA A 114 5.77 -4.16 -11.69
C ALA A 114 7.30 -4.14 -11.51
N LEU A 115 8.03 -3.63 -12.51
CA LEU A 115 9.50 -3.59 -12.52
C LEU A 115 10.10 -2.30 -11.90
N TYR A 116 9.27 -1.29 -11.60
CA TYR A 116 9.71 0.00 -11.05
C TYR A 116 9.19 0.20 -9.64
N GLY A 117 10.02 0.71 -8.74
CA GLY A 117 9.64 0.95 -7.34
C GLY A 117 9.05 -0.30 -6.68
N THR A 118 9.73 -1.43 -6.76
CA THR A 118 9.24 -2.77 -6.42
C THR A 118 8.93 -2.96 -4.93
N THR A 119 9.36 -2.04 -4.07
CA THR A 119 9.02 -2.04 -2.64
C THR A 119 7.63 -1.48 -2.33
N LEU A 120 6.91 -1.00 -3.35
CA LEU A 120 5.50 -0.67 -3.31
C LEU A 120 4.80 -1.35 -4.49
N VAL A 121 3.93 -2.30 -4.20
CA VAL A 121 3.08 -2.96 -5.18
C VAL A 121 1.83 -2.12 -5.39
N CYS A 122 1.52 -1.80 -6.65
CA CYS A 122 0.34 -1.04 -7.04
C CYS A 122 -0.38 -1.78 -8.16
N GLY A 123 -1.70 -1.91 -8.10
CA GLY A 123 -2.43 -2.57 -9.17
C GLY A 123 -3.95 -2.55 -9.00
N PHE A 124 -4.64 -2.94 -10.05
CA PHE A 124 -6.10 -3.03 -10.09
C PHE A 124 -6.56 -4.47 -9.92
N ALA A 125 -7.65 -4.65 -9.18
CA ALA A 125 -8.27 -5.94 -8.92
C ALA A 125 -9.78 -5.78 -8.70
N HIS A 126 -10.44 -6.86 -8.28
CA HIS A 126 -11.82 -6.84 -7.80
C HIS A 126 -11.90 -7.54 -6.44
N ILE A 127 -12.76 -7.04 -5.56
CA ILE A 127 -13.17 -7.67 -4.30
C ILE A 127 -14.69 -7.68 -4.26
N TRP A 128 -15.29 -8.85 -4.11
CA TRP A 128 -16.74 -9.04 -4.23
C TRP A 128 -17.32 -8.45 -5.52
N GLY A 129 -16.60 -8.59 -6.63
CA GLY A 129 -16.95 -8.02 -7.92
C GLY A 129 -16.76 -6.51 -8.04
N MET A 130 -16.46 -5.80 -6.96
CA MET A 130 -16.23 -4.36 -6.98
C MET A 130 -14.77 -4.05 -7.39
N PRO A 131 -14.54 -3.12 -8.33
CA PRO A 131 -13.20 -2.73 -8.71
C PRO A 131 -12.49 -2.03 -7.55
N VAL A 132 -11.23 -2.33 -7.36
CA VAL A 132 -10.37 -1.77 -6.31
C VAL A 132 -8.97 -1.48 -6.85
N ALA A 133 -8.39 -0.36 -6.43
CA ALA A 133 -7.00 0.00 -6.69
C ALA A 133 -6.20 -0.24 -5.41
N ILE A 134 -5.24 -1.16 -5.45
CA ILE A 134 -4.49 -1.63 -4.29
C ILE A 134 -3.10 -1.00 -4.28
N LEU A 135 -2.71 -0.44 -3.14
CA LEU A 135 -1.32 -0.08 -2.80
C LEU A 135 -0.88 -0.93 -1.61
N ALA A 136 0.19 -1.68 -1.77
CA ALA A 136 0.65 -2.61 -0.74
C ALA A 136 2.17 -2.49 -0.55
N ASN A 137 2.62 -2.42 0.71
CA ASN A 137 4.04 -2.37 1.00
C ASN A 137 4.70 -3.74 0.80
N ASN A 138 5.82 -3.74 0.09
CA ASN A 138 6.71 -4.88 -0.08
C ASN A 138 8.14 -4.52 0.35
N GLY A 139 8.27 -3.65 1.34
CA GLY A 139 9.52 -3.17 1.90
C GLY A 139 9.50 -1.67 2.23
N VAL A 140 10.69 -1.11 2.40
CA VAL A 140 10.91 0.32 2.69
C VAL A 140 10.53 1.18 1.48
N LEU A 141 9.97 2.35 1.69
CA LEU A 141 9.64 3.29 0.62
C LEU A 141 10.88 4.07 0.16
N PHE A 142 11.22 3.92 -1.10
CA PHE A 142 12.22 4.71 -1.81
C PHE A 142 11.55 5.83 -2.63
N SER A 143 12.36 6.70 -3.22
CA SER A 143 11.87 7.80 -4.07
C SER A 143 11.01 7.31 -5.23
N GLU A 144 11.47 6.26 -5.93
CA GLU A 144 10.75 5.64 -7.05
C GLU A 144 9.42 5.01 -6.60
N SER A 145 9.40 4.35 -5.42
CA SER A 145 8.16 3.80 -4.85
C SER A 145 7.15 4.89 -4.52
N ALA A 146 7.61 6.01 -3.97
CA ALA A 146 6.76 7.14 -3.66
C ALA A 146 6.16 7.79 -4.93
N VAL A 147 6.96 7.96 -5.98
CA VAL A 147 6.50 8.50 -7.28
C VAL A 147 5.52 7.54 -7.95
N LYS A 148 5.81 6.23 -7.96
CA LYS A 148 4.90 5.19 -8.47
C LYS A 148 3.55 5.25 -7.76
N GLY A 149 3.57 5.30 -6.42
CA GLY A 149 2.34 5.34 -5.61
C GLY A 149 1.52 6.61 -5.85
N ALA A 150 2.17 7.79 -5.95
CA ALA A 150 1.50 9.05 -6.26
C ALA A 150 0.79 8.99 -7.61
N HIS A 151 1.49 8.56 -8.66
CA HIS A 151 0.93 8.41 -10.01
C HIS A 151 -0.25 7.42 -10.02
N PHE A 152 -0.11 6.28 -9.35
CA PHE A 152 -1.16 5.27 -9.30
C PHE A 152 -2.42 5.76 -8.58
N ILE A 153 -2.29 6.52 -7.49
CA ILE A 153 -3.42 7.13 -6.78
C ILE A 153 -4.17 8.11 -7.70
N GLU A 154 -3.44 8.92 -8.48
CA GLU A 154 -4.06 9.84 -9.43
C GLU A 154 -4.85 9.10 -10.52
N LEU A 155 -4.28 8.01 -11.08
CA LEU A 155 -4.98 7.17 -12.05
C LEU A 155 -6.24 6.53 -11.46
N ALA A 156 -6.18 6.03 -10.22
CA ALA A 156 -7.33 5.46 -9.54
C ALA A 156 -8.44 6.51 -9.32
N CYS A 157 -8.07 7.74 -8.93
CA CYS A 157 -9.01 8.84 -8.76
C CYS A 157 -9.66 9.25 -10.10
N GLN A 158 -8.90 9.35 -11.18
CA GLN A 158 -9.44 9.64 -12.52
C GLN A 158 -10.43 8.56 -12.99
N ARG A 159 -10.16 7.29 -12.65
CA ARG A 159 -11.04 6.16 -12.94
C ARG A 159 -12.16 6.00 -11.92
N ARG A 160 -12.21 6.79 -10.87
CA ARG A 160 -13.19 6.70 -9.75
C ARG A 160 -13.20 5.32 -9.09
N ILE A 161 -12.04 4.69 -8.99
CA ILE A 161 -11.86 3.39 -8.36
C ILE A 161 -11.41 3.61 -6.90
N PRO A 162 -12.10 3.01 -5.91
CA PRO A 162 -11.71 3.12 -4.51
C PRO A 162 -10.32 2.54 -4.26
N LEU A 163 -9.62 3.10 -3.27
CA LEU A 163 -8.26 2.74 -2.89
C LEU A 163 -8.25 1.80 -1.68
N LEU A 164 -7.47 0.73 -1.77
CA LEU A 164 -7.11 -0.15 -0.67
C LEU A 164 -5.61 0.00 -0.37
N PHE A 165 -5.29 0.32 0.88
CA PHE A 165 -3.92 0.36 1.38
C PHE A 165 -3.67 -0.83 2.29
N LEU A 166 -2.71 -1.69 1.93
CA LEU A 166 -2.22 -2.77 2.75
C LEU A 166 -0.87 -2.33 3.35
N GLN A 167 -0.90 -1.94 4.62
CA GLN A 167 0.28 -1.39 5.29
C GLN A 167 1.11 -2.47 5.96
N ASN A 168 2.36 -2.59 5.52
CA ASN A 168 3.45 -3.24 6.24
C ASN A 168 4.71 -2.39 6.00
N ILE A 169 4.75 -1.20 6.64
CA ILE A 169 5.74 -0.16 6.36
C ILE A 169 6.65 0.11 7.56
N SER A 170 7.94 0.01 7.37
CA SER A 170 8.97 0.41 8.33
C SER A 170 9.36 1.89 8.24
N GLY A 171 9.02 2.57 7.14
CA GLY A 171 9.28 3.98 6.91
C GLY A 171 9.75 4.30 5.49
N PHE A 172 10.05 5.56 5.25
CA PHE A 172 10.83 5.97 4.08
C PHE A 172 12.31 5.68 4.31
N MET A 173 13.05 5.39 3.25
CA MET A 173 14.49 5.23 3.33
C MET A 173 15.14 6.53 3.81
N VAL A 174 16.11 6.40 4.71
CA VAL A 174 16.88 7.52 5.29
C VAL A 174 18.35 7.41 4.93
N GLY A 175 19.04 8.54 4.86
CA GLY A 175 20.47 8.60 4.62
C GLY A 175 20.85 9.71 3.65
N GLY A 176 22.08 10.25 3.77
CA GLY A 176 22.54 11.39 3.01
C GLY A 176 22.40 11.25 1.49
N LYS A 177 22.61 10.04 0.96
CA LYS A 177 22.40 9.73 -0.46
C LYS A 177 20.92 9.93 -0.86
N TYR A 178 20.00 9.35 -0.12
CA TYR A 178 18.56 9.39 -0.44
C TYR A 178 17.97 10.77 -0.26
N GLU A 179 18.45 11.53 0.75
CA GLU A 179 18.08 12.94 0.93
C GLU A 179 18.53 13.78 -0.27
N ALA A 180 19.78 13.60 -0.73
CA ALA A 180 20.32 14.28 -1.91
C ALA A 180 19.57 13.91 -3.20
N GLU A 181 19.11 12.67 -3.33
CA GLU A 181 18.27 12.17 -4.43
C GLU A 181 16.81 12.64 -4.33
N GLY A 182 16.42 13.32 -3.26
CA GLY A 182 15.13 13.96 -3.10
C GLY A 182 14.03 13.10 -2.49
N ILE A 183 14.35 12.16 -1.60
CA ILE A 183 13.35 11.31 -0.92
C ILE A 183 12.26 12.13 -0.21
N ALA A 184 12.62 13.24 0.44
CA ALA A 184 11.66 14.12 1.10
C ALA A 184 10.68 14.74 0.10
N LYS A 185 11.17 15.18 -1.06
CA LYS A 185 10.36 15.73 -2.16
C LYS A 185 9.43 14.67 -2.76
N HIS A 186 9.94 13.49 -3.02
CA HIS A 186 9.16 12.39 -3.63
C HIS A 186 8.18 11.78 -2.64
N GLY A 187 8.56 11.63 -1.38
CA GLY A 187 7.66 11.23 -0.30
C GLY A 187 6.50 12.21 -0.11
N ALA A 188 6.77 13.51 -0.19
CA ALA A 188 5.74 14.55 -0.13
C ALA A 188 4.72 14.42 -1.28
N LYS A 189 5.12 13.97 -2.48
CA LYS A 189 4.18 13.72 -3.58
C LYS A 189 3.21 12.61 -3.25
N LEU A 190 3.70 11.49 -2.71
CA LEU A 190 2.84 10.38 -2.28
C LEU A 190 1.85 10.84 -1.20
N VAL A 191 2.33 11.52 -0.17
CA VAL A 191 1.49 12.04 0.92
C VAL A 191 0.45 13.02 0.39
N THR A 192 0.81 13.90 -0.56
CA THR A 192 -0.13 14.82 -1.20
C THR A 192 -1.20 14.07 -1.99
N ALA A 193 -0.83 13.07 -2.78
CA ALA A 193 -1.77 12.23 -3.52
C ALA A 193 -2.76 11.52 -2.58
N VAL A 194 -2.27 10.94 -1.49
CA VAL A 194 -3.13 10.31 -0.46
C VAL A 194 -4.09 11.31 0.17
N ALA A 195 -3.59 12.52 0.52
CA ALA A 195 -4.38 13.55 1.18
C ALA A 195 -5.48 14.12 0.28
N THR A 196 -5.21 14.24 -1.02
CA THR A 196 -6.12 14.85 -2.01
C THR A 196 -6.93 13.84 -2.82
N ALA A 197 -6.77 12.54 -2.54
CA ALA A 197 -7.55 11.49 -3.21
C ALA A 197 -9.05 11.68 -2.97
N SER A 198 -9.82 11.76 -4.06
CA SER A 198 -11.27 12.02 -4.08
C SER A 198 -12.13 10.76 -4.00
N VAL A 199 -11.53 9.58 -4.06
CA VAL A 199 -12.22 8.29 -3.96
C VAL A 199 -12.19 7.74 -2.54
N PRO A 200 -13.12 6.83 -2.16
CA PRO A 200 -13.05 6.16 -0.87
C PRO A 200 -11.71 5.46 -0.67
N LYS A 201 -11.13 5.60 0.51
CA LYS A 201 -9.88 4.97 0.95
C LYS A 201 -10.20 4.00 2.09
N ILE A 202 -9.68 2.79 2.02
CA ILE A 202 -9.72 1.81 3.09
C ILE A 202 -8.29 1.37 3.37
N THR A 203 -7.93 1.23 4.64
CA THR A 203 -6.58 0.84 5.06
C THR A 203 -6.66 -0.40 5.94
N VAL A 204 -5.78 -1.37 5.70
CA VAL A 204 -5.54 -2.50 6.58
C VAL A 204 -4.08 -2.52 7.00
N LEU A 205 -3.84 -2.47 8.29
CA LEU A 205 -2.52 -2.66 8.89
C LEU A 205 -2.25 -4.17 8.94
N ILE A 206 -1.46 -4.68 8.01
CA ILE A 206 -1.14 -6.11 7.89
C ILE A 206 0.21 -6.47 8.54
N GLY A 207 0.90 -5.47 9.10
CA GLY A 207 2.20 -5.58 9.75
C GLY A 207 2.61 -4.25 10.38
N GLY A 208 3.85 -3.82 10.14
CA GLY A 208 4.36 -2.55 10.66
C GLY A 208 3.67 -1.32 10.08
N SER A 209 3.49 -0.30 10.91
CA SER A 209 3.00 1.03 10.51
C SER A 209 3.77 2.10 11.27
N PHE A 210 4.92 2.55 10.73
CA PHE A 210 5.86 3.38 11.45
C PHE A 210 6.08 4.74 10.78
N GLY A 211 6.10 5.80 11.61
CA GLY A 211 6.53 7.14 11.26
C GLY A 211 5.80 7.76 10.06
N ALA A 212 6.53 8.46 9.22
CA ALA A 212 5.99 9.11 8.01
C ALA A 212 5.50 8.10 6.95
N GLY A 213 5.93 6.84 7.01
CA GLY A 213 5.41 5.78 6.16
C GLY A 213 3.91 5.55 6.36
N ASN A 214 3.42 5.67 7.60
CA ASN A 214 1.99 5.63 7.90
C ASN A 214 1.21 6.70 7.11
N TYR A 215 1.77 7.90 6.93
CA TYR A 215 1.14 8.97 6.17
C TYR A 215 1.06 8.65 4.67
N GLY A 216 2.15 8.17 4.10
CA GLY A 216 2.21 7.77 2.69
C GLY A 216 1.29 6.58 2.34
N MET A 217 0.93 5.78 3.34
CA MET A 217 0.05 4.61 3.21
C MET A 217 -1.34 4.82 3.83
N CYS A 218 -1.82 6.06 3.87
CA CYS A 218 -3.17 6.42 4.31
C CYS A 218 -3.51 5.96 5.74
N GLY A 219 -2.67 6.32 6.71
CA GLY A 219 -3.02 6.15 8.13
C GLY A 219 -4.20 7.03 8.56
N ARG A 220 -4.60 6.92 9.82
CA ARG A 220 -5.80 7.59 10.38
C ARG A 220 -5.86 9.09 10.09
N ALA A 221 -4.71 9.79 10.09
CA ALA A 221 -4.62 11.23 9.83
C ALA A 221 -5.11 11.64 8.43
N TYR A 222 -5.17 10.71 7.47
CA TYR A 222 -5.62 10.96 6.10
C TYR A 222 -7.04 10.47 5.82
N SER A 223 -7.81 10.26 6.89
CA SER A 223 -9.25 10.00 6.86
C SER A 223 -9.67 8.87 5.90
N PRO A 224 -9.11 7.65 6.05
CA PRO A 224 -9.70 6.49 5.38
C PRO A 224 -11.15 6.32 5.87
N ARG A 225 -12.03 5.77 5.02
CA ARG A 225 -13.41 5.45 5.42
C ARG A 225 -13.43 4.39 6.51
N PHE A 226 -12.50 3.42 6.39
CA PHE A 226 -12.23 2.42 7.41
C PHE A 226 -10.73 2.18 7.51
N LEU A 227 -10.27 1.95 8.72
CA LEU A 227 -8.92 1.49 9.02
C LEU A 227 -9.02 0.28 9.94
N PHE A 228 -8.60 -0.87 9.45
CA PHE A 228 -8.58 -2.12 10.21
C PHE A 228 -7.15 -2.53 10.53
N THR A 229 -7.00 -3.34 11.56
CA THR A 229 -5.69 -3.77 12.04
C THR A 229 -5.69 -5.29 12.25
N TRP A 230 -4.65 -5.98 11.78
CA TRP A 230 -4.43 -7.39 12.08
C TRP A 230 -3.79 -7.56 13.47
N PRO A 231 -3.99 -8.72 14.14
CA PRO A 231 -3.46 -8.94 15.50
C PRO A 231 -1.93 -8.87 15.60
N ASN A 232 -1.20 -9.18 14.53
CA ASN A 232 0.26 -9.11 14.44
C ASN A 232 0.80 -7.71 14.15
N ALA A 233 -0.05 -6.74 13.79
CA ALA A 233 0.39 -5.40 13.41
C ALA A 233 1.00 -4.62 14.59
N ARG A 234 1.85 -3.66 14.26
CA ARG A 234 2.44 -2.71 15.22
C ARG A 234 2.41 -1.31 14.65
N ILE A 235 1.99 -0.35 15.47
CA ILE A 235 1.93 1.06 15.10
C ILE A 235 2.68 1.92 16.11
N SER A 236 3.62 2.73 15.64
CA SER A 236 4.32 3.73 16.45
C SER A 236 5.08 4.75 15.59
N VAL A 237 5.74 5.69 16.22
CA VAL A 237 6.59 6.68 15.51
C VAL A 237 7.78 6.01 14.81
N MET A 238 8.34 4.95 15.41
CA MET A 238 9.42 4.12 14.85
C MET A 238 9.41 2.75 15.52
N GLY A 239 10.14 1.78 15.00
CA GLY A 239 10.29 0.48 15.64
C GLY A 239 10.95 0.60 17.03
N GLY A 240 10.51 -0.21 17.99
CA GLY A 240 10.99 -0.13 19.40
C GLY A 240 12.49 -0.29 19.54
N GLU A 241 13.12 -1.20 18.78
CA GLU A 241 14.59 -1.37 18.78
C GLU A 241 15.31 -0.13 18.23
N GLN A 242 14.77 0.46 17.16
CA GLN A 242 15.31 1.70 16.61
C GLN A 242 15.20 2.85 17.62
N ALA A 243 14.04 3.00 18.25
CA ALA A 243 13.82 4.03 19.29
C ALA A 243 14.77 3.86 20.45
N ALA A 244 14.92 2.64 20.98
CA ALA A 244 15.82 2.34 22.07
C ALA A 244 17.29 2.66 21.71
N SER A 245 17.71 2.30 20.49
CA SER A 245 19.07 2.56 20.02
C SER A 245 19.35 4.04 19.81
N VAL A 246 18.41 4.79 19.22
CA VAL A 246 18.55 6.25 19.05
C VAL A 246 18.63 6.95 20.42
N LEU A 247 17.72 6.62 21.34
CA LEU A 247 17.71 7.23 22.68
C LEU A 247 18.98 6.88 23.48
N ALA A 248 19.50 5.66 23.35
CA ALA A 248 20.76 5.28 23.95
C ALA A 248 21.94 6.09 23.38
N THR A 249 21.98 6.31 22.06
CA THR A 249 23.06 7.05 21.39
C THR A 249 23.13 8.51 21.82
N VAL A 250 21.96 9.16 22.03
CA VAL A 250 21.89 10.56 22.42
C VAL A 250 21.93 10.78 23.94
N HIS A 251 21.97 9.71 24.73
CA HIS A 251 22.02 9.82 26.18
C HIS A 251 23.37 10.41 26.61
N ARG A 252 23.33 11.27 27.63
CA ARG A 252 24.51 12.01 28.11
C ARG A 252 25.66 11.13 28.50
N ASP A 253 25.36 9.98 29.11
CA ASP A 253 26.37 9.06 29.67
C ASP A 253 26.67 7.89 28.72
N ALA A 254 26.15 7.89 27.50
CA ALA A 254 26.26 6.80 26.52
C ALA A 254 27.72 6.35 26.28
N ALA A 255 28.64 7.32 26.24
CA ALA A 255 30.07 7.04 25.99
C ALA A 255 30.76 6.26 27.12
N THR A 256 30.17 6.20 28.31
CA THR A 256 30.71 5.54 29.50
C THR A 256 30.07 4.22 29.83
N TRP A 257 28.97 3.85 29.14
CA TRP A 257 28.21 2.63 29.42
C TRP A 257 28.96 1.37 29.01
N THR A 258 28.82 0.36 29.84
CA THR A 258 29.12 -1.01 29.43
C THR A 258 28.01 -1.52 28.51
N PRO A 259 28.25 -2.60 27.75
CA PRO A 259 27.16 -3.24 26.94
C PRO A 259 25.93 -3.60 27.77
N GLU A 260 26.13 -4.07 29.01
CA GLU A 260 25.05 -4.44 29.94
C GLU A 260 24.26 -3.23 30.42
N GLU A 261 24.88 -2.11 30.69
CA GLU A 261 24.23 -0.86 31.08
C GLU A 261 23.43 -0.28 29.92
N ALA A 262 24.01 -0.31 28.70
CA ALA A 262 23.31 0.10 27.49
C ALA A 262 22.06 -0.76 27.23
N GLU A 263 22.17 -2.07 27.43
CA GLU A 263 21.04 -3.00 27.27
C GLU A 263 19.96 -2.79 28.36
N ALA A 264 20.38 -2.58 29.61
CA ALA A 264 19.45 -2.25 30.70
C ALA A 264 18.68 -0.94 30.45
N PHE A 265 19.29 0.05 29.80
CA PHE A 265 18.65 1.28 29.39
C PHE A 265 17.64 1.05 28.24
N LYS A 266 17.99 0.20 27.25
CA LYS A 266 17.16 -0.06 26.08
C LYS A 266 15.93 -0.91 26.38
N ALA A 267 16.06 -1.86 27.29
CA ALA A 267 15.01 -2.85 27.58
C ALA A 267 13.64 -2.23 27.94
N PRO A 268 13.52 -1.27 28.88
CA PRO A 268 12.23 -0.66 29.22
C PRO A 268 11.66 0.17 28.06
N ILE A 269 12.49 0.74 27.20
CA ILE A 269 12.04 1.49 26.02
C ILE A 269 11.41 0.52 25.03
N ARG A 270 12.07 -0.60 24.71
CA ARG A 270 11.51 -1.64 23.83
C ARG A 270 10.19 -2.17 24.37
N GLN A 271 10.13 -2.47 25.67
CA GLN A 271 8.90 -2.96 26.30
C GLN A 271 7.76 -1.95 26.15
N LYS A 272 8.02 -0.67 26.40
CA LYS A 272 7.02 0.38 26.21
C LYS A 272 6.48 0.44 24.78
N TYR A 273 7.38 0.34 23.79
CA TYR A 273 6.99 0.35 22.37
C TYR A 273 6.18 -0.90 21.99
N GLU A 274 6.47 -2.06 22.59
CA GLU A 274 5.71 -3.27 22.38
C GLU A 274 4.31 -3.16 23.02
N ASP A 275 4.22 -2.64 24.24
CA ASP A 275 2.95 -2.48 24.97
C ASP A 275 2.05 -1.43 24.32
N GLU A 276 2.61 -0.30 23.88
CA GLU A 276 1.83 0.80 23.29
C GLU A 276 1.66 0.68 21.78
N GLY A 277 2.48 -0.11 21.10
CA GLY A 277 2.42 -0.33 19.66
C GLY A 277 1.48 -1.44 19.22
N ASN A 278 0.96 -2.25 20.14
CA ASN A 278 0.13 -3.38 19.78
C ASN A 278 -1.31 -2.97 19.39
N PRO A 279 -2.03 -3.81 18.64
CA PRO A 279 -3.37 -3.46 18.13
C PRO A 279 -4.40 -3.19 19.22
N TYR A 280 -4.37 -3.92 20.34
CA TYR A 280 -5.34 -3.74 21.43
C TYR A 280 -5.19 -2.38 22.11
N TYR A 281 -3.94 -1.91 22.24
CA TYR A 281 -3.66 -0.55 22.73
C TYR A 281 -4.18 0.50 21.74
N ALA A 282 -3.94 0.33 20.45
CA ALA A 282 -4.39 1.23 19.38
C ALA A 282 -5.93 1.29 19.31
N THR A 283 -6.60 0.15 19.26
CA THR A 283 -8.06 0.03 19.23
C THR A 283 -8.70 0.67 20.47
N SER A 284 -8.14 0.47 21.66
CA SER A 284 -8.66 1.07 22.89
C SER A 284 -8.63 2.61 22.88
N ARG A 285 -7.88 3.20 21.97
CA ARG A 285 -7.74 4.65 21.74
C ARG A 285 -8.41 5.13 20.47
N LEU A 286 -9.16 4.28 19.78
CA LEU A 286 -9.87 4.57 18.55
C LEU A 286 -8.92 5.01 17.40
N TRP A 287 -7.70 4.45 17.36
CA TRP A 287 -6.77 4.69 16.26
C TRP A 287 -7.12 3.89 15.01
N ASP A 288 -7.94 2.85 15.17
CA ASP A 288 -8.53 2.06 14.10
C ASP A 288 -10.05 1.89 14.30
N ASP A 289 -10.71 1.21 13.38
CA ASP A 289 -12.13 0.87 13.43
C ASP A 289 -12.35 -0.57 13.91
N GLY A 290 -11.29 -1.30 14.18
CA GLY A 290 -11.32 -2.64 14.77
C GLY A 290 -10.16 -3.53 14.34
N ILE A 291 -9.91 -4.51 15.21
CA ILE A 291 -8.98 -5.61 14.91
C ILE A 291 -9.79 -6.67 14.16
N ILE A 292 -9.26 -7.11 13.02
CA ILE A 292 -9.88 -8.12 12.17
C ILE A 292 -8.98 -9.35 12.04
N ASP A 293 -9.59 -10.50 11.91
CA ASP A 293 -8.89 -11.73 11.59
C ASP A 293 -8.36 -11.68 10.15
N PRO A 294 -7.07 -12.03 9.91
CA PRO A 294 -6.52 -12.11 8.56
C PRO A 294 -7.37 -12.90 7.58
N ALA A 295 -7.89 -14.07 7.97
CA ALA A 295 -8.72 -14.91 7.12
C ALA A 295 -10.07 -14.25 6.76
N GLN A 296 -10.60 -13.36 7.59
CA GLN A 296 -11.86 -12.64 7.36
C GLN A 296 -11.67 -11.32 6.59
N THR A 297 -10.43 -10.93 6.29
CA THR A 297 -10.13 -9.63 5.69
C THR A 297 -10.89 -9.40 4.39
N ARG A 298 -11.02 -10.42 3.53
CA ARG A 298 -11.76 -10.30 2.27
C ARG A 298 -13.22 -9.92 2.49
N ASP A 299 -13.91 -10.56 3.43
CA ASP A 299 -15.32 -10.33 3.70
C ASP A 299 -15.54 -8.96 4.36
N VAL A 300 -14.67 -8.60 5.29
CA VAL A 300 -14.69 -7.27 5.92
C VAL A 300 -14.48 -6.17 4.88
N LEU A 301 -13.52 -6.36 3.95
CA LEU A 301 -13.27 -5.41 2.86
C LEU A 301 -14.46 -5.32 1.90
N GLY A 302 -15.09 -6.46 1.56
CA GLY A 302 -16.28 -6.49 0.73
C GLY A 302 -17.41 -5.65 1.32
N LEU A 303 -17.71 -5.83 2.61
CA LEU A 303 -18.69 -5.05 3.35
C LEU A 303 -18.31 -3.56 3.45
N ALA A 304 -17.04 -3.27 3.74
CA ALA A 304 -16.54 -1.90 3.89
C ALA A 304 -16.61 -1.13 2.57
N PHE A 305 -16.23 -1.74 1.44
CA PHE A 305 -16.38 -1.12 0.12
C PHE A 305 -17.84 -0.93 -0.26
N ALA A 306 -18.69 -1.93 0.00
CA ALA A 306 -20.12 -1.80 -0.23
C ALA A 306 -20.73 -0.62 0.54
N ALA A 307 -20.35 -0.44 1.81
CA ALA A 307 -20.79 0.68 2.62
C ALA A 307 -20.23 2.02 2.10
N ALA A 308 -18.93 2.08 1.78
CA ALA A 308 -18.27 3.30 1.34
C ALA A 308 -18.77 3.80 -0.03
N LEU A 309 -19.14 2.89 -0.93
CA LEU A 309 -19.63 3.19 -2.27
C LEU A 309 -21.10 3.65 -2.31
N ASN A 310 -21.84 3.65 -1.19
CA ASN A 310 -23.14 4.29 -1.11
C ASN A 310 -23.08 5.83 -1.20
N ALA A 311 -21.93 6.42 -0.87
CA ALA A 311 -21.72 7.84 -1.06
C ALA A 311 -21.27 8.15 -2.48
N PRO A 312 -21.71 9.30 -3.08
CA PRO A 312 -21.25 9.69 -4.40
C PRO A 312 -19.74 9.93 -4.41
N VAL A 313 -19.08 9.49 -5.47
CA VAL A 313 -17.68 9.81 -5.74
C VAL A 313 -17.61 11.10 -6.56
N GLU A 314 -16.70 12.01 -6.21
CA GLU A 314 -16.53 13.27 -6.93
C GLU A 314 -16.26 13.04 -8.42
N GLU A 315 -16.91 13.84 -9.29
CA GLU A 315 -16.80 13.68 -10.74
C GLU A 315 -15.42 14.06 -11.28
N ALA A 316 -14.78 15.08 -10.70
CA ALA A 316 -13.46 15.54 -11.10
C ALA A 316 -12.51 15.55 -9.90
N PRO A 317 -11.43 14.75 -9.93
CA PRO A 317 -10.43 14.80 -8.88
C PRO A 317 -9.72 16.15 -8.88
N ARG A 318 -9.45 16.68 -7.68
CA ARG A 318 -8.73 17.95 -7.47
C ARG A 318 -7.44 17.65 -6.73
N PHE A 319 -6.37 17.44 -7.47
CA PHE A 319 -5.05 17.30 -6.87
C PHE A 319 -4.49 18.66 -6.45
N GLY A 320 -3.81 18.71 -5.31
CA GLY A 320 -3.11 19.90 -4.85
C GLY A 320 -1.88 20.23 -5.72
N VAL A 321 -1.15 21.24 -5.30
CA VAL A 321 0.14 21.57 -5.95
C VAL A 321 1.22 20.64 -5.41
N PHE A 322 1.72 19.77 -6.28
CA PHE A 322 2.81 18.85 -5.94
C PHE A 322 4.14 19.61 -5.84
N ARG A 323 4.95 19.25 -4.87
CA ARG A 323 6.32 19.73 -4.77
C ARG A 323 7.16 19.11 -5.90
N MET A 324 7.79 19.94 -6.70
CA MET A 324 8.61 19.55 -7.86
C MET A 324 10.08 19.43 -7.49
#